data_641fbbd1bdcee6c307557d2c9aaa8e8a
#
_entry.id   641fbbd1bdcee6c307557d2c9aaa8e8a
#
_cell.length_a   1.000
_cell.length_b   1.000
_cell.length_c   1.000
_cell.angle_alpha   90.00
_cell.angle_beta   90.00
_cell.angle_gamma   90.00
#
_symmetry.space_group_name_H-M   'P 1'
#
loop_
_entity.id
_entity.type
_entity.pdbx_description
1 polymer ?
#
loop_
_entity_poly.entity_id
_entity_poly.type
_entity_poly.pdbx_seq_one_letter_code
_entity_poly.pdbx_strand_id
1 'polypeptide(L)'
;MDIMKLTRELGRALQQDQTYINMSVAEQQCNEDEALQNAIGEFNLKRMAINNEAGKEDRSEELIEQYNKELREIYGRVMQNEHMAAYQAAKNEFDALMQRVTGVLSMCAEGQDPDGCDPDA
;
A
#
# COMPACT_ATOMS: atom_id res chain seq x y z
N MET A 1 -15.13 -31.45 -1.71
CA MET A 1 -14.71 -30.13 -1.19
C MET A 1 -14.20 -29.28 -2.36
N ASP A 2 -14.80 -28.14 -2.60
CA ASP A 2 -14.44 -27.26 -3.71
C ASP A 2 -13.45 -26.20 -3.20
N ILE A 3 -12.20 -26.29 -3.70
CA ILE A 3 -11.13 -25.38 -3.29
C ILE A 3 -11.46 -23.92 -3.62
N MET A 4 -12.01 -23.66 -4.80
CA MET A 4 -12.33 -22.30 -5.19
C MET A 4 -13.49 -21.73 -4.37
N LYS A 5 -14.46 -22.56 -4.00
CA LYS A 5 -15.53 -22.14 -3.10
C LYS A 5 -14.97 -21.74 -1.73
N LEU A 6 -14.07 -22.56 -1.19
CA LEU A 6 -13.40 -22.27 0.09
C LEU A 6 -12.55 -21.00 -0.01
N THR A 7 -11.90 -20.76 -1.14
CA THR A 7 -11.11 -19.56 -1.37
C THR A 7 -11.99 -18.31 -1.34
N ARG A 8 -13.18 -18.37 -1.96
CA ARG A 8 -14.13 -17.26 -1.94
C ARG A 8 -14.69 -17.01 -0.54
N GLU A 9 -14.93 -18.09 0.22
CA GLU A 9 -15.35 -17.97 1.62
C GLU A 9 -14.27 -17.31 2.47
N LEU A 10 -13.00 -17.68 2.25
CA LEU A 10 -11.88 -17.02 2.91
C LEU A 10 -11.82 -15.53 2.53
N GLY A 11 -12.02 -15.22 1.26
CA GLY A 11 -12.06 -13.83 0.80
C GLY A 11 -13.15 -13.02 1.51
N ARG A 12 -14.34 -13.60 1.65
CA ARG A 12 -15.43 -12.93 2.40
C ARG A 12 -15.07 -12.73 3.86
N ALA A 13 -14.44 -13.73 4.47
CA ALA A 13 -14.00 -13.63 5.86
C ALA A 13 -12.96 -12.51 6.03
N LEU A 14 -12.03 -12.39 5.09
CA LEU A 14 -11.03 -11.30 5.08
C LEU A 14 -11.70 -9.93 5.02
N GLN A 15 -12.71 -9.77 4.18
CA GLN A 15 -13.43 -8.50 4.03
C GLN A 15 -14.28 -8.15 5.27
N GLN A 16 -14.57 -9.13 6.12
CA GLN A 16 -15.30 -8.93 7.37
C GLN A 16 -14.38 -8.77 8.57
N ASP A 17 -13.08 -8.98 8.38
CA ASP A 17 -12.11 -8.82 9.45
C ASP A 17 -11.90 -7.35 9.79
N GLN A 18 -11.68 -7.05 11.07
CA GLN A 18 -11.53 -5.68 11.54
C GLN A 18 -10.35 -4.98 10.88
N THR A 19 -9.27 -5.69 10.57
CA THR A 19 -8.10 -5.09 9.91
C THR A 19 -8.45 -4.59 8.51
N TYR A 20 -9.28 -5.32 7.76
CA TYR A 20 -9.75 -4.88 6.46
C TYR A 20 -10.67 -3.66 6.60
N ILE A 21 -11.61 -3.72 7.53
CA ILE A 21 -12.56 -2.63 7.77
C ILE A 21 -11.81 -1.34 8.15
N ASN A 22 -10.83 -1.45 9.04
CA ASN A 22 -10.03 -0.30 9.45
C ASN A 22 -9.27 0.32 8.27
N MET A 23 -8.70 -0.52 7.42
CA MET A 23 -7.99 -0.07 6.22
C MET A 23 -8.94 0.63 5.25
N SER A 24 -10.13 0.07 5.04
CA SER A 24 -11.14 0.62 4.14
C SER A 24 -11.65 1.98 4.61
N VAL A 25 -11.91 2.12 5.91
CA VAL A 25 -12.33 3.40 6.51
C VAL A 25 -11.22 4.44 6.38
N ALA A 26 -9.98 4.05 6.68
CA ALA A 26 -8.83 4.97 6.58
C ALA A 26 -8.62 5.42 5.13
N GLU A 27 -8.78 4.52 4.16
CA GLU A 27 -8.69 4.84 2.74
C GLU A 27 -9.74 5.87 2.34
N GLN A 28 -10.98 5.69 2.80
CA GLN A 28 -12.06 6.64 2.52
C GLN A 28 -11.75 8.01 3.10
N GLN A 29 -11.21 8.07 4.32
CA GLN A 29 -10.82 9.33 4.94
C GLN A 29 -9.72 10.04 4.15
N CYS A 30 -8.77 9.28 3.61
CA CYS A 30 -7.74 9.83 2.72
C CYS A 30 -8.37 10.41 1.45
N ASN A 31 -9.32 9.70 0.85
CA ASN A 31 -9.97 10.12 -0.39
C ASN A 31 -10.80 11.39 -0.20
N GLU A 32 -11.32 11.62 0.99
CA GLU A 32 -12.10 12.81 1.34
C GLU A 32 -11.24 13.98 1.81
N ASP A 33 -9.97 13.76 2.07
CA ASP A 33 -9.02 14.80 2.51
C ASP A 33 -8.51 15.55 1.28
N GLU A 34 -9.09 16.72 1.03
CA GLU A 34 -8.77 17.52 -0.15
C GLU A 34 -7.31 17.96 -0.17
N ALA A 35 -6.77 18.39 0.96
CA ALA A 35 -5.36 18.82 1.06
C ALA A 35 -4.41 17.66 0.74
N LEU A 36 -4.74 16.47 1.24
CA LEU A 36 -3.95 15.26 0.95
C LEU A 36 -4.02 14.91 -0.53
N GLN A 37 -5.21 14.94 -1.13
CA GLN A 37 -5.38 14.61 -2.55
C GLN A 37 -4.65 15.61 -3.43
N ASN A 38 -4.65 16.89 -3.07
CA ASN A 38 -3.90 17.92 -3.79
C ASN A 38 -2.39 17.66 -3.71
N ALA A 39 -1.89 17.28 -2.53
CA ALA A 39 -0.47 16.96 -2.36
C ALA A 39 -0.05 15.74 -3.17
N ILE A 40 -0.90 14.72 -3.22
CA ILE A 40 -0.66 13.51 -4.03
C ILE A 40 -0.62 13.88 -5.52
N GLY A 41 -1.53 14.75 -5.96
CA GLY A 41 -1.54 15.26 -7.33
C GLY A 41 -0.25 16.01 -7.68
N GLU A 42 0.21 16.88 -6.78
CA GLU A 42 1.49 17.59 -6.95
C GLU A 42 2.66 16.62 -7.06
N PHE A 43 2.66 15.58 -6.21
CA PHE A 43 3.69 14.54 -6.23
C PHE A 43 3.75 13.86 -7.60
N ASN A 44 2.59 13.45 -8.14
CA ASN A 44 2.51 12.78 -9.43
C ASN A 44 2.96 13.68 -10.57
N LEU A 45 2.56 14.97 -10.55
CA LEU A 45 2.98 15.93 -11.57
C LEU A 45 4.50 16.15 -11.54
N LYS A 46 5.08 16.20 -10.34
CA LYS A 46 6.54 16.38 -10.20
C LYS A 46 7.29 15.15 -10.72
N ARG A 47 6.79 13.96 -10.46
CA ARG A 47 7.38 12.73 -10.99
C ARG A 47 7.36 12.73 -12.51
N MET A 48 6.25 13.17 -13.12
CA MET A 48 6.13 13.29 -14.57
C MET A 48 7.13 14.29 -15.12
N ALA A 49 7.31 15.42 -14.44
CA ALA A 49 8.28 16.45 -14.84
C ALA A 49 9.71 15.91 -14.82
N ILE A 50 10.06 15.14 -13.79
CA ILE A 50 11.37 14.49 -13.68
C ILE A 50 11.58 13.52 -14.85
N ASN A 51 10.60 12.66 -15.11
CA ASN A 51 10.70 11.67 -16.18
C ASN A 51 10.82 12.34 -17.55
N ASN A 52 10.09 13.42 -17.78
CA ASN A 52 10.15 14.17 -19.03
C ASN A 52 11.53 14.80 -19.23
N GLU A 53 12.09 15.42 -18.18
CA GLU A 53 13.42 16.04 -18.27
C GLU A 53 14.52 15.00 -18.46
N ALA A 54 14.43 13.88 -17.75
CA ALA A 54 15.41 12.79 -17.83
C ALA A 54 15.44 12.14 -19.22
N GLY A 55 14.33 12.20 -19.96
CA GLY A 55 14.22 11.64 -21.31
C GLY A 55 14.77 12.53 -22.42
N LYS A 56 15.16 13.76 -22.11
CA LYS A 56 15.71 14.69 -23.12
C LYS A 56 17.20 14.46 -23.35
N GLU A 57 17.67 14.65 -24.59
CA GLU A 57 19.09 14.57 -24.90
C GLU A 57 19.86 15.70 -24.23
N ASP A 58 19.26 16.90 -24.19
CA ASP A 58 19.85 18.10 -23.57
C ASP A 58 19.36 18.30 -22.14
N ARG A 59 19.09 17.20 -21.43
CA ARG A 59 18.56 17.27 -20.07
C ARG A 59 19.44 18.08 -19.13
N SER A 60 18.80 18.81 -18.25
CA SER A 60 19.47 19.57 -17.21
C SER A 60 19.52 18.75 -15.93
N GLU A 61 20.71 18.33 -15.54
CA GLU A 61 20.92 17.60 -14.28
C GLU A 61 20.59 18.50 -13.08
N GLU A 62 20.85 19.80 -13.21
CA GLU A 62 20.54 20.78 -12.17
C GLU A 62 19.02 20.89 -11.97
N LEU A 63 18.25 20.91 -13.05
CA LEU A 63 16.79 20.95 -12.99
C LEU A 63 16.20 19.67 -12.39
N ILE A 64 16.76 18.51 -12.76
CA ILE A 64 16.36 17.21 -12.22
C ILE A 64 16.59 17.18 -10.70
N GLU A 65 17.76 17.68 -10.25
CA GLU A 65 18.09 17.75 -8.83
C GLU A 65 17.12 18.65 -8.06
N GLN A 66 16.76 19.80 -8.67
CA GLN A 66 15.77 20.72 -8.09
C GLN A 66 14.41 20.03 -7.94
N TYR A 67 13.95 19.34 -8.99
CA TYR A 67 12.69 18.63 -8.99
C TYR A 67 12.69 17.49 -7.94
N ASN A 68 13.80 16.77 -7.80
CA ASN A 68 13.92 15.71 -6.79
C ASN A 68 13.82 16.28 -5.38
N LYS A 69 14.40 17.44 -5.14
CA LYS A 69 14.28 18.13 -3.84
C LYS A 69 12.84 18.50 -3.55
N GLU A 70 12.16 19.07 -4.53
CA GLU A 70 10.73 19.44 -4.41
C GLU A 70 9.88 18.21 -4.19
N LEU A 71 10.18 17.11 -4.89
CA LEU A 71 9.46 15.84 -4.73
C LEU A 71 9.57 15.31 -3.30
N ARG A 72 10.76 15.36 -2.71
CA ARG A 72 10.97 14.93 -1.32
C ARG A 72 10.18 15.78 -0.34
N GLU A 73 10.08 17.09 -0.59
CA GLU A 73 9.29 18.00 0.26
C GLU A 73 7.80 17.66 0.19
N ILE A 74 7.29 17.39 -1.01
CA ILE A 74 5.89 16.98 -1.22
C ILE A 74 5.63 15.65 -0.54
N TYR A 75 6.53 14.68 -0.71
CA TYR A 75 6.44 13.36 -0.07
C TYR A 75 6.36 13.50 1.46
N GLY A 76 7.18 14.38 2.03
CA GLY A 76 7.15 14.64 3.47
C GLY A 76 5.79 15.16 3.94
N ARG A 77 5.17 16.08 3.17
CA ARG A 77 3.84 16.59 3.50
C ARG A 77 2.78 15.48 3.44
N VAL A 78 2.85 14.62 2.42
CA VAL A 78 1.93 13.50 2.27
C VAL A 78 2.06 12.55 3.46
N MET A 79 3.29 12.19 3.82
CA MET A 79 3.54 11.21 4.89
C MET A 79 3.27 11.75 6.29
N GLN A 80 3.27 13.08 6.47
CA GLN A 80 2.94 13.72 7.75
C GLN A 80 1.43 13.91 7.94
N ASN A 81 0.64 13.71 6.89
CA ASN A 81 -0.81 13.82 6.97
C ASN A 81 -1.36 12.72 7.90
N GLU A 82 -2.24 13.08 8.83
CA GLU A 82 -2.77 12.13 9.82
C GLU A 82 -3.61 11.02 9.21
N HIS A 83 -4.39 11.32 8.16
CA HIS A 83 -5.18 10.32 7.46
C HIS A 83 -4.29 9.34 6.71
N MET A 84 -3.22 9.85 6.09
CA MET A 84 -2.24 8.99 5.41
C MET A 84 -1.51 8.09 6.41
N ALA A 85 -1.12 8.62 7.57
CA ALA A 85 -0.49 7.84 8.62
C ALA A 85 -1.41 6.73 9.13
N ALA A 86 -2.69 7.05 9.35
CA ALA A 86 -3.69 6.06 9.77
C ALA A 86 -3.89 4.97 8.73
N TYR A 87 -3.93 5.36 7.45
CA TYR A 87 -4.06 4.40 6.35
C TYR A 87 -2.84 3.48 6.28
N GLN A 88 -1.62 4.03 6.39
CA GLN A 88 -0.41 3.22 6.35
C GLN A 88 -0.36 2.21 7.51
N ALA A 89 -0.76 2.63 8.71
CA ALA A 89 -0.80 1.73 9.86
C ALA A 89 -1.82 0.61 9.64
N ALA A 90 -3.03 0.95 9.18
CA ALA A 90 -4.09 -0.02 8.92
C ALA A 90 -3.70 -0.99 7.79
N LYS A 91 -3.07 -0.48 6.74
CA LYS A 91 -2.58 -1.29 5.63
C LYS A 91 -1.51 -2.28 6.08
N ASN A 92 -0.59 -1.84 6.93
CA ASN A 92 0.46 -2.70 7.45
C ASN A 92 -0.12 -3.86 8.27
N GLU A 93 -1.15 -3.60 9.07
CA GLU A 93 -1.82 -4.65 9.84
C GLU A 93 -2.54 -5.64 8.92
N PHE A 94 -3.22 -5.15 7.89
CA PHE A 94 -3.88 -6.02 6.92
C PHE A 94 -2.87 -6.83 6.12
N ASP A 95 -1.76 -6.22 5.69
CA ASP A 95 -0.69 -6.92 4.97
C ASP A 95 -0.08 -8.03 5.84
N ALA A 96 0.08 -7.79 7.14
CA ALA A 96 0.56 -8.81 8.07
C ALA A 96 -0.41 -9.99 8.15
N LEU A 97 -1.72 -9.73 8.20
CA LEU A 97 -2.73 -10.78 8.15
C LEU A 97 -2.62 -11.59 6.86
N MET A 98 -2.48 -10.92 5.72
CA MET A 98 -2.34 -11.59 4.43
C MET A 98 -1.09 -12.45 4.35
N GLN A 99 0.02 -11.98 4.92
CA GLN A 99 1.26 -12.75 4.99
C GLN A 99 1.08 -14.01 5.82
N ARG A 100 0.36 -13.95 6.92
CA ARG A 100 0.07 -15.11 7.75
C ARG A 100 -0.81 -16.11 7.02
N VAL A 101 -1.85 -15.64 6.34
CA VAL A 101 -2.74 -16.50 5.54
C VAL A 101 -1.95 -17.19 4.43
N THR A 102 -1.17 -16.42 3.68
CA THR A 102 -0.34 -16.93 2.59
C THR A 102 0.69 -17.92 3.11
N GLY A 103 1.28 -17.63 4.28
CA GLY A 103 2.26 -18.50 4.91
C GLY A 103 1.69 -19.87 5.26
N VAL A 104 0.48 -19.89 5.83
CA VAL A 104 -0.19 -21.17 6.15
C VAL A 104 -0.46 -21.96 4.86
N LEU A 105 -0.97 -21.30 3.82
CA LEU A 105 -1.26 -21.94 2.55
C LEU A 105 0.02 -22.51 1.91
N SER A 106 1.13 -21.76 1.98
CA SER A 106 2.42 -22.21 1.47
C SER A 106 2.94 -23.44 2.20
N MET A 107 2.80 -23.46 3.54
CA MET A 107 3.19 -24.63 4.35
C MET A 107 2.35 -25.84 3.99
N CYS A 108 1.05 -25.65 3.78
CA CYS A 108 0.16 -26.74 3.35
C CYS A 108 0.55 -27.28 2.00
N ALA A 109 0.97 -26.40 1.07
CA ALA A 109 1.42 -26.79 -0.27
C ALA A 109 2.69 -27.65 -0.21
N GLU A 110 3.49 -27.48 0.85
CA GLU A 110 4.69 -28.29 1.10
C GLU A 110 4.39 -29.59 1.83
N GLY A 111 3.12 -29.85 2.16
CA GLY A 111 2.69 -31.11 2.76
C GLY A 111 2.61 -31.07 4.29
N GLN A 112 2.73 -29.90 4.90
CA GLN A 112 2.62 -29.79 6.36
C GLN A 112 1.16 -29.89 6.82
N ASP A 113 0.98 -30.34 8.08
CA ASP A 113 -0.33 -30.44 8.70
C ASP A 113 -0.92 -29.01 8.86
N PRO A 114 -2.11 -28.74 8.28
CA PRO A 114 -2.71 -27.41 8.40
C PRO A 114 -2.89 -26.92 9.83
N ASP A 115 -3.24 -27.83 10.76
CA ASP A 115 -3.44 -27.48 12.16
C ASP A 115 -2.14 -27.20 12.91
N GLY A 116 -1.02 -27.65 12.36
CA GLY A 116 0.31 -27.44 12.93
C GLY A 116 1.08 -26.29 12.31
N CYS A 117 0.52 -25.58 11.33
CA CYS A 117 1.19 -24.46 10.70
C CYS A 117 1.17 -23.23 11.58
N ASP A 118 2.37 -22.69 11.86
CA ASP A 118 2.52 -21.45 12.62
C ASP A 118 3.23 -20.42 11.72
N PRO A 119 2.49 -19.45 11.18
CA PRO A 119 3.06 -18.46 10.28
C PRO A 119 4.02 -17.49 10.97
N ASP A 120 4.01 -17.46 12.31
CA ASP A 120 4.87 -16.56 13.09
C ASP A 120 6.13 -17.27 13.62
N ALA A 121 6.28 -18.54 13.28
CA ALA A 121 7.43 -19.33 13.71
C ALA A 121 8.68 -19.08 12.89
#